data_c0b673afbe93e83d0677c35a124f5a8f
#
_entry.id   c0b673afbe93e83d0677c35a124f5a8f
#
_cell.length_a   1.000
_cell.length_b   1.000
_cell.length_c   1.000
_cell.angle_alpha   90.00
_cell.angle_beta   90.00
_cell.angle_gamma   90.00
#
_symmetry.space_group_name_H-M   'P 1'
#
loop_
_entity.id
_entity.type
_entity.pdbx_description
1 polymer ?
#
loop_
_entity_poly.entity_id
_entity_poly.type
_entity_poly.pdbx_seq_one_letter_code
_entity_poly.pdbx_strand_id
1 'polypeptide(L)'
;MEKSYEKVIEYVKHGIGSGEIQAGEKLLPERELAQKLEISRNSAREGLRILENMGVLESQQGAGNYVSGNFDEILAEMLSFMYILKKIDVDKITEFRSTLEWGAIETGVKQATEEQRQKMMSYLDNLERAETEEERVRWDKAIHYLLIEASGNFCMLANYKALNKIMDEYIPKMRGKIIEGMHSEQFLSRAHRTLAEGFAEGNTEKAREGLKLHFHYIYQYL
;
A
#
# COMPACT_ATOMS: atom_id res chain seq x y z
N MET A 1 14.67 -23.17 -22.48
CA MET A 1 15.51 -23.92 -21.52
C MET A 1 15.39 -23.21 -20.18
N GLU A 2 14.82 -23.86 -19.20
CA GLU A 2 14.64 -23.33 -17.84
C GLU A 2 16.03 -23.05 -17.22
N LYS A 3 16.23 -21.86 -16.68
CA LYS A 3 17.51 -21.53 -16.09
C LYS A 3 17.61 -22.18 -14.70
N SER A 4 18.76 -22.74 -14.37
CA SER A 4 18.96 -23.55 -13.15
C SER A 4 18.60 -22.80 -11.85
N TYR A 5 18.70 -21.47 -11.82
CA TYR A 5 18.31 -20.67 -10.65
C TYR A 5 16.77 -20.56 -10.50
N GLU A 6 16.00 -20.75 -11.56
CA GLU A 6 14.53 -20.73 -11.52
C GLU A 6 14.00 -21.86 -10.64
N LYS A 7 14.72 -22.98 -10.54
CA LYS A 7 14.37 -24.08 -9.61
C LYS A 7 14.35 -23.64 -8.15
N VAL A 8 15.22 -22.71 -7.77
CA VAL A 8 15.22 -22.17 -6.39
C VAL A 8 13.98 -21.32 -6.16
N ILE A 9 13.64 -20.47 -7.12
CA ILE A 9 12.46 -19.60 -7.03
C ILE A 9 11.18 -20.45 -6.93
N GLU A 10 11.04 -21.45 -7.79
CA GLU A 10 9.89 -22.35 -7.75
C GLU A 10 9.84 -23.21 -6.48
N TYR A 11 10.98 -23.67 -5.98
CA TYR A 11 11.07 -24.39 -4.70
C TYR A 11 10.54 -23.56 -3.53
N VAL A 12 11.00 -22.30 -3.42
CA VAL A 12 10.58 -21.41 -2.34
C VAL A 12 9.11 -21.02 -2.51
N LYS A 13 8.68 -20.68 -3.73
CA LYS A 13 7.30 -20.34 -4.05
C LYS A 13 6.34 -21.48 -3.73
N HIS A 14 6.69 -22.70 -4.13
CA HIS A 14 5.89 -23.90 -3.84
C HIS A 14 5.84 -24.17 -2.34
N GLY A 15 6.99 -24.10 -1.66
CA GLY A 15 7.07 -24.32 -0.20
C GLY A 15 6.24 -23.32 0.59
N ILE A 16 6.25 -22.05 0.21
CA ILE A 16 5.39 -21.01 0.82
C ILE A 16 3.91 -21.32 0.50
N GLY A 17 3.60 -21.65 -0.73
CA GLY A 17 2.22 -21.94 -1.17
C GLY A 17 1.62 -23.19 -0.53
N SER A 18 2.44 -24.22 -0.25
CA SER A 18 2.01 -25.44 0.47
C SER A 18 2.01 -25.29 2.00
N GLY A 19 2.61 -24.20 2.53
CA GLY A 19 2.79 -24.03 3.97
C GLY A 19 3.98 -24.79 4.58
N GLU A 20 4.78 -25.47 3.76
CA GLU A 20 6.01 -26.12 4.20
C GLU A 20 7.11 -25.14 4.59
N ILE A 21 7.07 -23.93 4.04
CA ILE A 21 7.96 -22.83 4.35
C ILE A 21 7.11 -21.65 4.83
N GLN A 22 7.40 -21.12 6.00
CA GLN A 22 6.63 -20.04 6.61
C GLN A 22 7.43 -18.73 6.69
N ALA A 23 6.74 -17.60 6.80
CA ALA A 23 7.38 -16.33 7.07
C ALA A 23 8.20 -16.37 8.37
N GLY A 24 9.41 -15.80 8.32
CA GLY A 24 10.37 -15.85 9.40
C GLY A 24 11.18 -17.15 9.48
N GLU A 25 10.87 -18.15 8.67
CA GLU A 25 11.59 -19.42 8.68
C GLU A 25 12.93 -19.32 7.94
N LYS A 26 13.92 -20.04 8.48
CA LYS A 26 15.24 -20.13 7.87
C LYS A 26 15.25 -21.14 6.74
N LEU A 27 15.71 -20.73 5.56
CA LEU A 27 15.89 -21.63 4.43
C LEU A 27 17.13 -22.55 4.62
N LEU A 28 17.12 -23.64 3.86
CA LEU A 28 18.28 -24.51 3.74
C LEU A 28 19.51 -23.71 3.31
N PRO A 29 20.71 -24.01 3.86
CA PRO A 29 21.93 -23.42 3.41
C PRO A 29 22.15 -23.61 1.91
N GLU A 30 22.80 -22.65 1.24
CA GLU A 30 23.09 -22.66 -0.21
C GLU A 30 23.59 -24.02 -0.71
N ARG A 31 24.51 -24.66 0.05
CA ARG A 31 25.07 -25.95 -0.30
C ARG A 31 24.04 -27.07 -0.32
N GLU A 32 23.18 -27.12 0.70
CA GLU A 32 22.14 -28.14 0.84
C GLU A 32 21.02 -27.92 -0.17
N LEU A 33 20.67 -26.67 -0.42
CA LEU A 33 19.69 -26.30 -1.45
C LEU A 33 20.17 -26.69 -2.85
N ALA A 34 21.44 -26.45 -3.17
CA ALA A 34 22.05 -26.86 -4.44
C ALA A 34 22.02 -28.39 -4.62
N GLN A 35 22.31 -29.13 -3.56
CA GLN A 35 22.23 -30.61 -3.59
C GLN A 35 20.80 -31.10 -3.75
N LYS A 36 19.85 -30.56 -2.98
CA LYS A 36 18.43 -30.94 -3.02
C LYS A 36 17.79 -30.70 -4.40
N LEU A 37 18.16 -29.61 -5.06
CA LEU A 37 17.60 -29.21 -6.37
C LEU A 37 18.43 -29.72 -7.57
N GLU A 38 19.52 -30.44 -7.32
CA GLU A 38 20.43 -30.93 -8.35
C GLU A 38 20.94 -29.81 -9.29
N ILE A 39 21.41 -28.71 -8.70
CA ILE A 39 21.96 -27.55 -9.39
C ILE A 39 23.33 -27.16 -8.87
N SER A 40 24.03 -26.28 -9.60
CA SER A 40 25.29 -25.74 -9.14
C SER A 40 25.08 -24.81 -7.92
N ARG A 41 26.10 -24.69 -7.04
CA ARG A 41 26.08 -23.70 -5.94
C ARG A 41 25.91 -22.26 -6.45
N ASN A 42 26.51 -21.94 -7.62
CA ASN A 42 26.36 -20.61 -8.19
C ASN A 42 24.90 -20.34 -8.61
N SER A 43 24.21 -21.34 -9.19
CA SER A 43 22.78 -21.21 -9.51
C SER A 43 21.91 -21.10 -8.26
N ALA A 44 22.25 -21.85 -7.19
CA ALA A 44 21.54 -21.72 -5.91
C ALA A 44 21.69 -20.31 -5.33
N ARG A 45 22.92 -19.80 -5.30
CA ARG A 45 23.21 -18.44 -4.83
C ARG A 45 22.51 -17.38 -5.66
N GLU A 46 22.49 -17.51 -6.97
CA GLU A 46 21.79 -16.59 -7.89
C GLU A 46 20.28 -16.57 -7.61
N GLY A 47 19.64 -17.73 -7.45
CA GLY A 47 18.22 -17.82 -7.12
C GLY A 47 17.89 -17.19 -5.76
N LEU A 48 18.71 -17.46 -4.72
CA LEU A 48 18.54 -16.84 -3.41
C LEU A 48 18.69 -15.31 -3.47
N ARG A 49 19.67 -14.80 -4.22
CA ARG A 49 19.87 -13.37 -4.40
C ARG A 49 18.73 -12.70 -5.16
N ILE A 50 18.14 -13.37 -6.15
CA ILE A 50 16.94 -12.87 -6.84
C ILE A 50 15.78 -12.75 -5.86
N LEU A 51 15.52 -13.77 -5.04
CA LEU A 51 14.47 -13.74 -4.03
C LEU A 51 14.71 -12.69 -2.95
N GLU A 52 15.96 -12.46 -2.56
CA GLU A 52 16.35 -11.38 -1.66
C GLU A 52 16.07 -10.00 -2.28
N ASN A 53 16.46 -9.79 -3.54
CA ASN A 53 16.17 -8.54 -4.27
C ASN A 53 14.66 -8.32 -4.49
N MET A 54 13.86 -9.38 -4.53
CA MET A 54 12.39 -9.32 -4.57
C MET A 54 11.75 -9.09 -3.20
N GLY A 55 12.56 -9.08 -2.12
CA GLY A 55 12.06 -8.96 -0.74
C GLY A 55 11.36 -10.20 -0.20
N VAL A 56 11.43 -11.32 -0.92
CA VAL A 56 10.89 -12.61 -0.45
C VAL A 56 11.78 -13.22 0.62
N LEU A 57 13.08 -12.91 0.57
CA LEU A 57 14.07 -13.36 1.55
C LEU A 57 14.81 -12.17 2.17
N GLU A 58 15.25 -12.37 3.40
CA GLU A 58 16.17 -11.50 4.10
C GLU A 58 17.44 -12.29 4.45
N SER A 59 18.61 -11.76 4.01
CA SER A 59 19.90 -12.35 4.33
C SER A 59 20.44 -11.78 5.64
N GLN A 60 20.68 -12.65 6.62
CA GLN A 60 21.32 -12.28 7.88
C GLN A 60 22.78 -12.73 7.86
N GLN A 61 23.69 -11.77 8.01
CA GLN A 61 25.13 -12.04 7.94
C GLN A 61 25.55 -13.11 8.95
N GLY A 62 26.12 -14.21 8.46
CA GLY A 62 26.54 -15.35 9.28
C GLY A 62 25.42 -16.27 9.76
N ALA A 63 24.15 -15.90 9.60
CA ALA A 63 23.01 -16.68 10.05
C ALA A 63 22.26 -17.40 8.90
N GLY A 64 22.31 -16.86 7.67
CA GLY A 64 21.68 -17.45 6.49
C GLY A 64 20.49 -16.65 5.96
N ASN A 65 19.68 -17.25 5.08
CA ASN A 65 18.53 -16.63 4.47
C ASN A 65 17.24 -17.04 5.19
N TYR A 66 16.39 -16.06 5.46
CA TYR A 66 15.08 -16.22 6.11
C TYR A 66 13.98 -15.73 5.20
N VAL A 67 12.81 -16.35 5.26
CA VAL A 67 11.64 -15.88 4.51
C VAL A 67 11.16 -14.57 5.13
N SER A 68 11.11 -13.52 4.33
CA SER A 68 10.60 -12.22 4.76
C SER A 68 9.10 -12.29 5.01
N GLY A 69 8.63 -11.64 6.06
CA GLY A 69 7.21 -11.42 6.29
C GLY A 69 6.70 -10.11 5.69
N ASN A 70 7.58 -9.29 5.11
CA ASN A 70 7.27 -7.90 4.78
C ASN A 70 7.85 -7.48 3.41
N PHE A 71 7.41 -8.16 2.33
CA PHE A 71 7.87 -7.82 0.97
C PHE A 71 7.05 -6.70 0.30
N ASP A 72 6.02 -6.20 0.94
CA ASP A 72 5.07 -5.22 0.40
C ASP A 72 5.71 -3.85 0.08
N GLU A 73 6.77 -3.45 0.78
CA GLU A 73 7.52 -2.23 0.45
C GLU A 73 8.24 -2.34 -0.91
N ILE A 74 8.84 -3.50 -1.19
CA ILE A 74 9.51 -3.72 -2.48
C ILE A 74 8.48 -3.83 -3.60
N LEU A 75 7.35 -4.51 -3.35
CA LEU A 75 6.25 -4.55 -4.30
C LEU A 75 5.72 -3.15 -4.60
N ALA A 76 5.52 -2.32 -3.57
CA ALA A 76 5.07 -0.95 -3.73
C ALA A 76 6.06 -0.11 -4.55
N GLU A 77 7.37 -0.30 -4.35
CA GLU A 77 8.40 0.36 -5.15
C GLU A 77 8.34 -0.07 -6.61
N MET A 78 8.27 -1.38 -6.88
CA MET A 78 8.17 -1.91 -8.24
C MET A 78 6.93 -1.38 -8.98
N LEU A 79 5.77 -1.36 -8.31
CA LEU A 79 4.54 -0.81 -8.88
C LEU A 79 4.64 0.69 -9.13
N SER A 80 5.28 1.45 -8.23
CA SER A 80 5.49 2.89 -8.44
C SER A 80 6.36 3.18 -9.66
N PHE A 81 7.42 2.41 -9.87
CA PHE A 81 8.22 2.48 -11.12
C PHE A 81 7.39 2.18 -12.36
N MET A 82 6.52 1.17 -12.30
CA MET A 82 5.62 0.85 -13.41
C MET A 82 4.70 2.04 -13.75
N TYR A 83 4.12 2.68 -12.74
CA TYR A 83 3.25 3.84 -12.94
C TYR A 83 4.01 4.99 -13.61
N ILE A 84 5.23 5.29 -13.15
CA ILE A 84 6.10 6.34 -13.73
C ILE A 84 6.49 6.00 -15.17
N LEU A 85 6.98 4.78 -15.43
CA LEU A 85 7.41 4.35 -16.76
C LEU A 85 6.28 4.33 -17.78
N LYS A 86 5.07 3.94 -17.36
CA LYS A 86 3.88 3.93 -18.22
C LYS A 86 3.27 5.30 -18.39
N LYS A 87 3.77 6.33 -17.67
CA LYS A 87 3.20 7.69 -17.67
C LYS A 87 1.68 7.65 -17.49
N ILE A 88 1.24 6.90 -16.47
CA ILE A 88 -0.18 6.71 -16.24
C ILE A 88 -0.79 8.07 -15.91
N ASP A 89 -1.86 8.39 -16.61
CA ASP A 89 -2.57 9.65 -16.42
C ASP A 89 -3.20 9.74 -15.02
N VAL A 90 -3.27 10.95 -14.56
CA VAL A 90 -3.78 11.34 -13.24
C VAL A 90 -5.22 10.85 -13.00
N ASP A 91 -6.07 10.92 -14.03
CA ASP A 91 -7.44 10.42 -13.98
C ASP A 91 -7.50 8.92 -13.73
N LYS A 92 -6.61 8.13 -14.34
CA LYS A 92 -6.50 6.68 -14.12
C LYS A 92 -5.99 6.33 -12.72
N ILE A 93 -5.07 7.11 -12.19
CA ILE A 93 -4.60 6.98 -10.81
C ILE A 93 -5.74 7.28 -9.84
N THR A 94 -6.49 8.35 -10.09
CA THR A 94 -7.65 8.73 -9.28
C THR A 94 -8.77 7.68 -9.34
N GLU A 95 -9.08 7.16 -10.52
CA GLU A 95 -10.07 6.10 -10.73
C GLU A 95 -9.69 4.86 -9.93
N PHE A 96 -8.41 4.44 -9.99
CA PHE A 96 -7.92 3.29 -9.26
C PHE A 96 -7.94 3.52 -7.74
N ARG A 97 -7.49 4.69 -7.28
CA ARG A 97 -7.57 5.10 -5.87
C ARG A 97 -9.01 5.03 -5.37
N SER A 98 -9.91 5.67 -6.09
CA SER A 98 -11.34 5.69 -5.78
C SER A 98 -11.91 4.28 -5.66
N THR A 99 -11.58 3.38 -6.60
CA THR A 99 -12.03 1.99 -6.59
C THR A 99 -11.56 1.24 -5.35
N LEU A 100 -10.30 1.42 -4.95
CA LEU A 100 -9.76 0.78 -3.74
C LEU A 100 -10.47 1.30 -2.48
N GLU A 101 -10.64 2.61 -2.36
CA GLU A 101 -11.27 3.22 -1.19
C GLU A 101 -12.76 2.86 -1.08
N TRP A 102 -13.49 2.84 -2.20
CA TRP A 102 -14.87 2.36 -2.23
C TRP A 102 -14.98 0.87 -1.88
N GLY A 103 -14.03 0.04 -2.32
CA GLY A 103 -13.98 -1.38 -1.97
C GLY A 103 -13.67 -1.61 -0.49
N ALA A 104 -12.88 -0.74 0.12
CA ALA A 104 -12.44 -0.88 1.50
C ALA A 104 -13.42 -0.29 2.54
N ILE A 105 -14.24 0.70 2.15
CA ILE A 105 -14.96 1.54 3.11
C ILE A 105 -15.91 0.75 4.02
N GLU A 106 -16.65 -0.21 3.47
CA GLU A 106 -17.62 -0.97 4.26
C GLU A 106 -16.92 -1.87 5.30
N THR A 107 -15.90 -2.59 4.85
CA THR A 107 -15.13 -3.49 5.69
C THR A 107 -14.28 -2.71 6.68
N GLY A 108 -13.59 -1.65 6.22
CA GLY A 108 -12.75 -0.80 7.05
C GLY A 108 -13.52 -0.13 8.19
N VAL A 109 -14.68 0.45 7.90
CA VAL A 109 -15.52 1.09 8.93
C VAL A 109 -16.04 0.09 9.95
N LYS A 110 -16.49 -1.11 9.49
CA LYS A 110 -17.04 -2.14 10.37
C LYS A 110 -15.99 -2.84 11.23
N GLN A 111 -14.79 -3.08 10.68
CA GLN A 111 -13.72 -3.83 11.35
C GLN A 111 -12.72 -2.95 12.10
N ALA A 112 -12.81 -1.64 11.95
CA ALA A 112 -11.90 -0.71 12.61
C ALA A 112 -11.84 -0.96 14.12
N THR A 113 -10.63 -1.10 14.64
CA THR A 113 -10.39 -1.18 16.08
C THR A 113 -10.61 0.18 16.73
N GLU A 114 -10.81 0.19 18.06
CA GLU A 114 -10.93 1.45 18.80
C GLU A 114 -9.70 2.34 18.65
N GLU A 115 -8.51 1.76 18.61
CA GLU A 115 -7.26 2.48 18.33
C GLU A 115 -7.28 3.16 16.96
N GLN A 116 -7.75 2.44 15.92
CA GLN A 116 -7.87 2.98 14.57
C GLN A 116 -8.90 4.11 14.49
N ARG A 117 -10.01 4.01 15.23
CA ARG A 117 -11.02 5.08 15.32
C ARG A 117 -10.46 6.35 15.95
N GLN A 118 -9.74 6.22 17.06
CA GLN A 118 -9.06 7.34 17.72
C GLN A 118 -7.98 7.96 16.83
N LYS A 119 -7.21 7.13 16.14
CA LYS A 119 -6.19 7.55 15.20
C LYS A 119 -6.77 8.32 14.01
N MET A 120 -7.94 7.89 13.50
CA MET A 120 -8.67 8.61 12.45
C MET A 120 -9.04 10.04 12.88
N MET A 121 -9.59 10.19 14.07
CA MET A 121 -9.94 11.52 14.60
C MET A 121 -8.70 12.38 14.85
N SER A 122 -7.60 11.78 15.32
CA SER A 122 -6.33 12.51 15.47
C SER A 122 -5.78 13.00 14.13
N TYR A 123 -5.92 12.20 13.06
CA TYR A 123 -5.50 12.62 11.72
C TYR A 123 -6.38 13.76 11.18
N LEU A 124 -7.69 13.71 11.43
CA LEU A 124 -8.59 14.81 11.09
C LEU A 124 -8.22 16.10 11.81
N ASP A 125 -8.01 16.03 13.13
CA ASP A 125 -7.59 17.20 13.95
C ASP A 125 -6.28 17.82 13.43
N ASN A 126 -5.32 16.98 13.05
CA ASN A 126 -4.05 17.45 12.51
C ASN A 126 -4.23 18.06 11.11
N LEU A 127 -5.09 17.49 10.27
CA LEU A 127 -5.42 18.04 8.95
C LEU A 127 -6.05 19.45 9.09
N GLU A 128 -6.95 19.61 10.04
CA GLU A 128 -7.64 20.89 10.27
C GLU A 128 -6.75 21.96 10.88
N ARG A 129 -5.73 21.57 11.64
CA ARG A 129 -4.73 22.47 12.24
C ARG A 129 -3.51 22.69 11.35
N ALA A 130 -3.41 21.99 10.22
CA ALA A 130 -2.24 22.07 9.34
C ALA A 130 -2.06 23.50 8.80
N GLU A 131 -0.89 24.05 8.99
CA GLU A 131 -0.53 25.40 8.54
C GLU A 131 0.07 25.38 7.13
N THR A 132 0.78 24.29 6.77
CA THR A 132 1.44 24.14 5.48
C THR A 132 0.71 23.18 4.56
N GLU A 133 0.89 23.33 3.25
CA GLU A 133 0.32 22.37 2.28
C GLU A 133 0.95 20.98 2.41
N GLU A 134 2.23 20.90 2.77
CA GLU A 134 2.91 19.63 3.04
C GLU A 134 2.23 18.85 4.18
N GLU A 135 1.90 19.55 5.27
CA GLU A 135 1.15 18.94 6.38
C GLU A 135 -0.24 18.49 5.96
N ARG A 136 -0.96 19.30 5.18
CA ARG A 136 -2.28 18.94 4.66
C ARG A 136 -2.23 17.68 3.80
N VAL A 137 -1.29 17.60 2.89
CA VAL A 137 -1.08 16.41 2.06
C VAL A 137 -0.76 15.17 2.90
N ARG A 138 0.10 15.33 3.89
CA ARG A 138 0.48 14.24 4.80
C ARG A 138 -0.75 13.68 5.52
N TRP A 139 -1.59 14.53 6.09
CA TRP A 139 -2.75 14.09 6.87
C TRP A 139 -3.91 13.62 5.99
N ASP A 140 -4.11 14.22 4.83
CA ASP A 140 -5.00 13.72 3.78
C ASP A 140 -4.66 12.26 3.43
N LYS A 141 -3.41 12.00 3.07
CA LYS A 141 -2.91 10.64 2.79
C LYS A 141 -3.11 9.68 3.97
N ALA A 142 -2.89 10.15 5.19
CA ALA A 142 -2.99 9.32 6.39
C ALA A 142 -4.45 8.87 6.66
N ILE A 143 -5.44 9.74 6.46
CA ILE A 143 -6.86 9.43 6.59
C ILE A 143 -7.26 8.32 5.61
N HIS A 144 -6.94 8.50 4.34
CA HIS A 144 -7.29 7.54 3.30
C HIS A 144 -6.53 6.22 3.41
N TYR A 145 -5.26 6.28 3.81
CA TYR A 145 -4.46 5.08 4.07
C TYR A 145 -5.05 4.24 5.21
N LEU A 146 -5.45 4.89 6.31
CA LEU A 146 -6.02 4.21 7.47
C LEU A 146 -7.34 3.51 7.13
N LEU A 147 -8.15 4.08 6.23
CA LEU A 147 -9.37 3.45 5.73
C LEU A 147 -9.07 2.10 5.04
N ILE A 148 -8.04 2.08 4.18
CA ILE A 148 -7.60 0.87 3.49
C ILE A 148 -7.00 -0.14 4.48
N GLU A 149 -6.13 0.31 5.38
CA GLU A 149 -5.49 -0.53 6.40
C GLU A 149 -6.54 -1.24 7.27
N ALA A 150 -7.56 -0.50 7.73
CA ALA A 150 -8.62 -1.04 8.56
C ALA A 150 -9.50 -2.08 7.86
N SER A 151 -9.51 -2.11 6.52
CA SER A 151 -10.23 -3.16 5.78
C SER A 151 -9.63 -4.55 5.97
N GLY A 152 -8.39 -4.66 6.46
CA GLY A 152 -7.66 -5.91 6.59
C GLY A 152 -7.30 -6.60 5.26
N ASN A 153 -7.61 -5.98 4.12
CA ASN A 153 -7.32 -6.54 2.81
C ASN A 153 -5.89 -6.20 2.38
N PHE A 154 -4.99 -7.17 2.57
CA PHE A 154 -3.58 -7.01 2.22
C PHE A 154 -3.35 -6.61 0.75
N CYS A 155 -4.13 -7.17 -0.19
CA CYS A 155 -3.98 -6.83 -1.61
C CYS A 155 -4.32 -5.36 -1.87
N MET A 156 -5.39 -4.85 -1.26
CA MET A 156 -5.73 -3.42 -1.36
C MET A 156 -4.64 -2.55 -0.75
N LEU A 157 -4.13 -2.93 0.43
CA LEU A 157 -3.11 -2.19 1.14
C LEU A 157 -1.80 -2.10 0.36
N ALA A 158 -1.32 -3.22 -0.21
CA ALA A 158 -0.09 -3.25 -0.99
C ALA A 158 -0.17 -2.35 -2.25
N ASN A 159 -1.31 -2.40 -2.96
CA ASN A 159 -1.54 -1.52 -4.10
C ASN A 159 -1.67 -0.05 -3.67
N TYR A 160 -2.32 0.23 -2.55
CA TYR A 160 -2.47 1.59 -2.04
C TYR A 160 -1.13 2.20 -1.57
N LYS A 161 -0.24 1.39 -1.00
CA LYS A 161 1.15 1.80 -0.70
C LYS A 161 1.89 2.26 -1.96
N ALA A 162 1.75 1.53 -3.06
CA ALA A 162 2.34 1.93 -4.34
C ALA A 162 1.77 3.25 -4.88
N LEU A 163 0.45 3.43 -4.79
CA LEU A 163 -0.18 4.71 -5.13
C LEU A 163 0.35 5.85 -4.26
N ASN A 164 0.48 5.64 -2.96
CA ASN A 164 0.97 6.67 -2.04
C ASN A 164 2.37 7.20 -2.40
N LYS A 165 3.24 6.37 -2.99
CA LYS A 165 4.58 6.79 -3.43
C LYS A 165 4.56 7.82 -4.56
N ILE A 166 3.52 7.78 -5.42
CA ILE A 166 3.38 8.72 -6.53
C ILE A 166 2.46 9.90 -6.23
N MET A 167 1.70 9.82 -5.13
CA MET A 167 0.72 10.85 -4.77
C MET A 167 1.33 12.11 -4.18
N ASP A 168 2.57 12.08 -3.71
CA ASP A 168 3.22 13.25 -3.11
C ASP A 168 3.36 14.43 -4.09
N GLU A 169 3.51 14.15 -5.38
CA GLU A 169 3.51 15.18 -6.42
C GLU A 169 2.10 15.53 -6.91
N TYR A 170 1.16 14.61 -6.76
CA TYR A 170 -0.15 14.69 -7.38
C TYR A 170 -1.17 15.41 -6.49
N ILE A 171 -1.25 15.06 -5.22
CA ILE A 171 -2.23 15.62 -4.28
C ILE A 171 -2.13 17.15 -4.19
N PRO A 172 -0.93 17.77 -4.04
CA PRO A 172 -0.82 19.22 -3.96
C PRO A 172 -1.39 19.93 -5.20
N LYS A 173 -1.09 19.39 -6.40
CA LYS A 173 -1.58 19.96 -7.67
C LYS A 173 -3.10 19.88 -7.77
N MET A 174 -3.68 18.76 -7.33
CA MET A 174 -5.12 18.56 -7.35
C MET A 174 -5.84 19.44 -6.34
N ARG A 175 -5.33 19.47 -5.09
CA ARG A 175 -5.87 20.34 -4.05
C ARG A 175 -5.85 21.80 -4.49
N GLY A 176 -4.74 22.27 -5.08
CA GLY A 176 -4.63 23.62 -5.63
C GLY A 176 -5.74 23.95 -6.65
N LYS A 177 -5.97 23.06 -7.62
CA LYS A 177 -7.04 23.22 -8.63
C LYS A 177 -8.44 23.28 -7.99
N ILE A 178 -8.71 22.40 -7.00
CA ILE A 178 -10.00 22.36 -6.30
C ILE A 178 -10.22 23.66 -5.51
N ILE A 179 -9.22 24.10 -4.76
CA ILE A 179 -9.31 25.32 -3.94
C ILE A 179 -9.48 26.57 -4.84
N GLU A 180 -8.71 26.67 -5.93
CA GLU A 180 -8.82 27.75 -6.91
C GLU A 180 -10.21 27.78 -7.55
N GLY A 181 -10.71 26.62 -8.01
CA GLY A 181 -12.01 26.53 -8.68
C GLY A 181 -13.21 26.74 -7.76
N MET A 182 -13.11 26.36 -6.49
CA MET A 182 -14.18 26.51 -5.49
C MET A 182 -14.04 27.80 -4.65
N HIS A 183 -12.91 28.50 -4.76
CA HIS A 183 -12.57 29.68 -3.94
C HIS A 183 -12.63 29.42 -2.42
N SER A 184 -12.51 28.14 -1.97
CA SER A 184 -12.63 27.76 -0.58
C SER A 184 -12.05 26.37 -0.31
N GLU A 185 -11.32 26.21 0.80
CA GLU A 185 -10.88 24.92 1.32
C GLU A 185 -11.99 24.17 2.09
N GLN A 186 -13.08 24.85 2.44
CA GLN A 186 -14.12 24.31 3.33
C GLN A 186 -14.79 23.05 2.80
N PHE A 187 -14.87 22.90 1.48
CA PHE A 187 -15.50 21.75 0.84
C PHE A 187 -14.69 20.46 1.05
N LEU A 188 -13.36 20.54 0.86
CA LEU A 188 -12.48 19.41 1.13
C LEU A 188 -12.44 19.07 2.62
N SER A 189 -12.35 20.08 3.49
CA SER A 189 -12.40 19.89 4.94
C SER A 189 -13.70 19.20 5.38
N ARG A 190 -14.84 19.61 4.83
CA ARG A 190 -16.13 18.98 5.11
C ARG A 190 -16.18 17.52 4.66
N ALA A 191 -15.64 17.21 3.47
CA ALA A 191 -15.60 15.84 2.96
C ALA A 191 -14.76 14.93 3.88
N HIS A 192 -13.56 15.35 4.25
CA HIS A 192 -12.69 14.61 5.17
C HIS A 192 -13.32 14.45 6.56
N ARG A 193 -13.93 15.51 7.10
CA ARG A 193 -14.63 15.46 8.38
C ARG A 193 -15.75 14.44 8.36
N THR A 194 -16.62 14.47 7.34
CA THR A 194 -17.73 13.53 7.21
C THR A 194 -17.24 12.08 7.10
N LEU A 195 -16.17 11.85 6.34
CA LEU A 195 -15.53 10.54 6.22
C LEU A 195 -14.97 10.05 7.56
N ALA A 196 -14.15 10.88 8.22
CA ALA A 196 -13.45 10.50 9.45
C ALA A 196 -14.41 10.29 10.63
N GLU A 197 -15.41 11.16 10.79
CA GLU A 197 -16.45 10.98 11.81
C GLU A 197 -17.26 9.70 11.56
N GLY A 198 -17.67 9.46 10.29
CA GLY A 198 -18.37 8.23 9.93
C GLY A 198 -17.55 6.98 10.23
N PHE A 199 -16.24 7.02 9.95
CA PHE A 199 -15.32 5.94 10.30
C PHE A 199 -15.22 5.74 11.81
N ALA A 200 -15.03 6.82 12.58
CA ALA A 200 -14.89 6.77 14.04
C ALA A 200 -16.17 6.28 14.73
N GLU A 201 -17.34 6.69 14.24
CA GLU A 201 -18.65 6.28 14.75
C GLU A 201 -19.04 4.85 14.33
N GLY A 202 -18.32 4.21 13.40
CA GLY A 202 -18.74 2.94 12.80
C GLY A 202 -19.95 3.09 11.86
N ASN A 203 -20.22 4.33 11.42
CA ASN A 203 -21.34 4.66 10.54
C ASN A 203 -20.89 4.64 9.07
N THR A 204 -21.09 3.50 8.42
CA THR A 204 -20.70 3.27 7.03
C THR A 204 -21.35 4.25 6.05
N GLU A 205 -22.63 4.60 6.26
CA GLU A 205 -23.34 5.51 5.36
C GLU A 205 -22.76 6.93 5.43
N LYS A 206 -22.48 7.42 6.64
CA LYS A 206 -21.83 8.72 6.85
C LYS A 206 -20.42 8.74 6.23
N ALA A 207 -19.64 7.66 6.43
CA ALA A 207 -18.31 7.55 5.83
C ALA A 207 -18.38 7.52 4.29
N ARG A 208 -19.35 6.81 3.71
CA ARG A 208 -19.60 6.80 2.27
C ARG A 208 -19.96 8.17 1.72
N GLU A 209 -20.80 8.93 2.44
CA GLU A 209 -21.14 10.29 2.05
C GLU A 209 -19.89 11.17 1.98
N GLY A 210 -19.03 11.11 2.99
CA GLY A 210 -17.75 11.82 3.01
C GLY A 210 -16.85 11.45 1.83
N LEU A 211 -16.69 10.16 1.56
CA LEU A 211 -15.88 9.67 0.45
C LEU A 211 -16.45 10.09 -0.92
N LYS A 212 -17.78 10.05 -1.06
CA LYS A 212 -18.48 10.52 -2.27
C LYS A 212 -18.24 12.01 -2.53
N LEU A 213 -18.35 12.83 -1.49
CA LEU A 213 -18.07 14.26 -1.59
C LEU A 213 -16.61 14.51 -1.98
N HIS A 214 -15.66 13.81 -1.34
CA HIS A 214 -14.23 13.94 -1.62
C HIS A 214 -13.92 13.66 -3.10
N PHE A 215 -14.33 12.51 -3.63
CA PHE A 215 -14.08 12.17 -5.04
C PHE A 215 -14.89 13.00 -6.01
N HIS A 216 -16.09 13.46 -5.64
CA HIS A 216 -16.86 14.39 -6.48
C HIS A 216 -16.05 15.66 -6.77
N TYR A 217 -15.43 16.26 -5.76
CA TYR A 217 -14.60 17.45 -5.96
C TYR A 217 -13.35 17.16 -6.77
N ILE A 218 -12.71 16.01 -6.55
CA ILE A 218 -11.55 15.62 -7.36
C ILE A 218 -11.94 15.49 -8.84
N TYR A 219 -13.00 14.75 -9.17
CA TYR A 219 -13.43 14.55 -10.55
C TYR A 219 -13.94 15.82 -11.24
N GLN A 220 -14.45 16.77 -10.49
CA GLN A 220 -14.88 18.05 -11.03
C GLN A 220 -13.72 18.92 -11.55
N TYR A 221 -12.50 18.73 -11.01
CA TYR A 221 -11.33 19.56 -11.32
C TYR A 221 -10.15 18.77 -11.92
N LEU A 222 -10.34 17.47 -12.23
CA LEU A 222 -9.43 16.69 -13.04
C LEU A 222 -9.38 17.23 -14.48
#